data_8094b003dfb8ea2bf66bc9de0218254a
#
_entry.id   8094b003dfb8ea2bf66bc9de0218254a
#
_cell.length_a   1.000
_cell.length_b   1.000
_cell.length_c   1.000
_cell.angle_alpha   90.00
_cell.angle_beta   90.00
_cell.angle_gamma   90.00
#
_symmetry.space_group_name_H-M   'P 1'
#
loop_
_entity.id
_entity.type
_entity.pdbx_description
1 polymer ?
#
loop_
_entity_poly.entity_id
_entity_poly.type
_entity_poly.pdbx_seq_one_letter_code
_entity_poly.pdbx_strand_id
1 'polypeptide(L)'
;LRDALAERTGLPVTVDKDTNAAALALALSLSEPPGDFAYLHLGTGLGAGLVLGGEVHRGARTGAGEFGHQTLQLDGPLCECGGRGCIEALCLAAEARGDRAEAARVLGAGAANLVGLLDIDRVVLGGRTVAADEDAYVRGVRAVIEERAARGGGGGAVVVT
;
A
#
# COMPACT_ATOMS: atom_id res chain seq x y z
N LEU A 1 7.15 -10.47 -22.19
CA LEU A 1 8.33 -10.05 -21.43
C LEU A 1 9.03 -11.25 -20.80
N ARG A 2 8.35 -12.06 -19.94
CA ARG A 2 8.91 -13.23 -19.25
C ARG A 2 9.63 -14.18 -20.23
N ASP A 3 8.91 -14.65 -21.24
CA ASP A 3 9.42 -15.67 -22.16
C ASP A 3 10.60 -15.14 -23.01
N ALA A 4 10.53 -13.88 -23.44
CA ALA A 4 11.63 -13.22 -24.17
C ALA A 4 12.88 -13.04 -23.30
N LEU A 5 12.73 -12.77 -21.99
CA LEU A 5 13.86 -12.71 -21.08
C LEU A 5 14.43 -14.10 -20.79
N ALA A 6 13.61 -15.11 -20.59
CA ALA A 6 14.04 -16.49 -20.38
C ALA A 6 14.82 -17.03 -21.58
N GLU A 7 14.33 -16.77 -22.79
CA GLU A 7 15.00 -17.15 -24.05
C GLU A 7 16.37 -16.47 -24.19
N ARG A 8 16.45 -15.16 -23.87
CA ARG A 8 17.73 -14.41 -24.02
C ARG A 8 18.75 -14.70 -22.96
N THR A 9 18.33 -15.07 -21.76
CA THR A 9 19.24 -15.30 -20.61
C THR A 9 19.54 -16.76 -20.38
N GLY A 10 18.73 -17.68 -20.90
CA GLY A 10 18.81 -19.11 -20.59
C GLY A 10 18.43 -19.44 -19.14
N LEU A 11 17.86 -18.49 -18.40
CA LEU A 11 17.51 -18.63 -16.99
C LEU A 11 15.98 -18.72 -16.80
N PRO A 12 15.50 -19.40 -15.75
CA PRO A 12 14.10 -19.32 -15.37
C PRO A 12 13.76 -17.89 -14.95
N VAL A 13 12.72 -17.31 -15.54
CA VAL A 13 12.28 -15.93 -15.27
C VAL A 13 10.90 -15.93 -14.63
N THR A 14 10.77 -15.26 -13.51
CA THR A 14 9.48 -14.94 -12.86
C THR A 14 9.23 -13.44 -12.97
N VAL A 15 8.01 -13.05 -13.31
CA VAL A 15 7.56 -11.67 -13.31
C VAL A 15 6.61 -11.49 -12.12
N ASP A 16 6.86 -10.45 -11.32
CA ASP A 16 6.04 -10.11 -10.17
C ASP A 16 5.74 -8.60 -10.19
N LYS A 17 4.84 -8.14 -9.34
CA LYS A 17 4.59 -6.71 -9.13
C LYS A 17 5.79 -6.07 -8.44
N ASP A 18 6.05 -4.82 -8.76
CA ASP A 18 7.09 -4.01 -8.12
C ASP A 18 6.85 -3.85 -6.60
N THR A 19 5.60 -3.69 -6.19
CA THR A 19 5.21 -3.63 -4.77
C THR A 19 5.44 -4.95 -4.04
N ASN A 20 5.26 -6.10 -4.71
CA ASN A 20 5.59 -7.41 -4.14
C ASN A 20 7.11 -7.57 -3.98
N ALA A 21 7.88 -7.13 -4.97
CA ALA A 21 9.34 -7.16 -4.89
C ALA A 21 9.87 -6.27 -3.75
N ALA A 22 9.28 -5.07 -3.59
CA ALA A 22 9.62 -4.17 -2.48
C ALA A 22 9.23 -4.77 -1.11
N ALA A 23 8.04 -5.35 -0.98
CA ALA A 23 7.60 -6.01 0.25
C ALA A 23 8.50 -7.21 0.60
N LEU A 24 8.92 -7.99 -0.40
CA LEU A 24 9.88 -9.08 -0.21
C LEU A 24 11.23 -8.56 0.29
N ALA A 25 11.75 -7.50 -0.33
CA ALA A 25 13.02 -6.90 0.09
C ALA A 25 12.96 -6.40 1.54
N LEU A 26 11.86 -5.76 1.93
CA LEU A 26 11.62 -5.33 3.30
C LEU A 26 11.59 -6.53 4.26
N ALA A 27 10.84 -7.58 3.93
CA ALA A 27 10.77 -8.80 4.74
C ALA A 27 12.14 -9.45 4.97
N LEU A 28 13.01 -9.42 3.97
CA LEU A 28 14.36 -9.98 4.05
C LEU A 28 15.36 -9.06 4.78
N SER A 29 15.09 -7.75 4.85
CA SER A 29 16.00 -6.76 5.45
C SER A 29 15.81 -6.62 6.96
N LEU A 30 14.69 -7.04 7.51
CA LEU A 30 14.38 -6.91 8.92
C LEU A 30 15.12 -8.00 9.73
N SER A 31 15.78 -7.59 10.81
CA SER A 31 16.59 -8.48 11.66
C SER A 31 15.74 -9.43 12.50
N GLU A 32 14.47 -9.10 12.72
CA GLU A 32 13.49 -9.95 13.37
C GLU A 32 12.44 -10.36 12.34
N PRO A 33 11.79 -11.54 12.49
CA PRO A 33 10.71 -11.91 11.59
C PRO A 33 9.72 -10.76 11.53
N PRO A 34 9.50 -10.15 10.37
CA PRO A 34 8.45 -9.15 10.26
C PRO A 34 7.14 -9.85 10.62
N GLY A 35 6.37 -9.26 11.51
CA GLY A 35 4.97 -9.61 11.65
C GLY A 35 4.25 -9.42 10.30
N ASP A 36 2.98 -9.63 10.28
CA ASP A 36 2.17 -9.38 9.10
C ASP A 36 2.14 -7.88 8.80
N PHE A 37 2.46 -7.50 7.57
CA PHE A 37 2.52 -6.09 7.20
C PHE A 37 2.04 -5.82 5.76
N ALA A 38 1.66 -4.57 5.52
CA ALA A 38 1.41 -4.04 4.19
C ALA A 38 2.46 -2.96 3.84
N TYR A 39 3.11 -3.09 2.69
CA TYR A 39 3.87 -2.02 2.07
C TYR A 39 2.97 -1.25 1.12
N LEU A 40 2.78 0.04 1.34
CA LEU A 40 1.97 0.94 0.51
C LEU A 40 2.89 1.87 -0.28
N HIS A 41 2.83 1.79 -1.59
CA HIS A 41 3.65 2.59 -2.50
C HIS A 41 2.83 3.68 -3.17
N LEU A 42 3.05 4.93 -2.78
CA LEU A 42 2.45 6.10 -3.43
C LEU A 42 3.48 6.83 -4.28
N GLY A 43 3.29 6.76 -5.59
CA GLY A 43 4.15 7.38 -6.60
C GLY A 43 3.31 8.02 -7.70
N THR A 44 3.46 7.57 -8.94
CA THR A 44 2.55 7.92 -10.06
C THR A 44 1.19 7.25 -9.93
N GLY A 45 1.16 6.12 -9.26
CA GLY A 45 -0.03 5.37 -8.87
C GLY A 45 0.08 4.93 -7.42
N LEU A 46 -0.84 4.12 -6.98
CA LEU A 46 -0.90 3.60 -5.62
C LEU A 46 -1.11 2.08 -5.65
N GLY A 47 -0.15 1.34 -5.12
CA GLY A 47 -0.22 -0.11 -4.98
C GLY A 47 0.17 -0.58 -3.59
N ALA A 48 -0.06 -1.87 -3.31
CA ALA A 48 0.41 -2.51 -2.10
C ALA A 48 1.12 -3.84 -2.38
N GLY A 49 2.10 -4.15 -1.51
CA GLY A 49 2.64 -5.50 -1.32
C GLY A 49 2.28 -5.98 0.06
N LEU A 50 1.72 -7.17 0.16
CA LEU A 50 1.26 -7.76 1.43
C LEU A 50 2.20 -8.88 1.85
N VAL A 51 2.60 -8.88 3.12
CA VAL A 51 3.33 -10.00 3.74
C VAL A 51 2.46 -10.54 4.85
N LEU A 52 2.08 -11.81 4.74
CA LEU A 52 1.20 -12.51 5.67
C LEU A 52 1.83 -13.86 6.00
N GLY A 53 1.94 -14.17 7.28
CA GLY A 53 2.63 -15.38 7.74
C GLY A 53 4.11 -15.44 7.33
N GLY A 54 4.75 -14.28 7.15
CA GLY A 54 6.16 -14.17 6.73
C GLY A 54 6.40 -14.31 5.22
N GLU A 55 5.36 -14.46 4.41
CA GLU A 55 5.44 -14.64 2.96
C GLU A 55 4.69 -13.54 2.20
N VAL A 56 5.19 -13.20 1.01
CA VAL A 56 4.48 -12.25 0.12
C VAL A 56 3.18 -12.89 -0.38
N HIS A 57 2.07 -12.28 -0.01
CA HIS A 57 0.75 -12.73 -0.40
C HIS A 57 0.40 -12.24 -1.81
N ARG A 58 0.46 -13.12 -2.79
CA ARG A 58 0.19 -12.82 -4.20
C ARG A 58 -1.27 -12.99 -4.60
N GLY A 59 -2.05 -13.70 -3.76
CA GLY A 59 -3.43 -14.08 -4.09
C GLY A 59 -3.50 -15.23 -5.09
N ALA A 60 -4.70 -15.73 -5.31
CA ALA A 60 -4.95 -16.92 -6.14
C ALA A 60 -4.57 -16.73 -7.62
N ARG A 61 -4.54 -15.49 -8.11
CA ARG A 61 -4.26 -15.12 -9.52
C ARG A 61 -3.23 -14.00 -9.62
N THR A 62 -2.33 -13.90 -8.64
CA THR A 62 -1.31 -12.84 -8.55
C THR A 62 -1.88 -11.40 -8.55
N GLY A 63 -3.14 -11.24 -8.21
CA GLY A 63 -3.84 -9.95 -8.20
C GLY A 63 -3.96 -9.29 -6.82
N ALA A 64 -3.37 -9.88 -5.75
CA ALA A 64 -3.37 -9.22 -4.44
C ALA A 64 -2.61 -7.90 -4.49
N GLY A 65 -3.01 -6.94 -3.65
CA GLY A 65 -2.33 -5.64 -3.57
C GLY A 65 -2.83 -4.56 -4.53
N GLU A 66 -3.97 -4.74 -5.21
CA GLU A 66 -4.67 -3.70 -5.98
C GLU A 66 -5.34 -2.68 -5.05
N PHE A 67 -4.59 -2.25 -4.04
CA PHE A 67 -5.02 -1.40 -2.95
C PHE A 67 -5.54 -0.04 -3.41
N GLY A 68 -4.86 0.57 -4.38
CA GLY A 68 -5.20 1.88 -4.91
C GLY A 68 -6.60 1.94 -5.55
N HIS A 69 -7.11 0.80 -6.00
CA HIS A 69 -8.40 0.73 -6.69
C HIS A 69 -9.58 0.36 -5.77
N GLN A 70 -9.36 0.27 -4.46
CA GLN A 70 -10.47 0.21 -3.51
C GLN A 70 -11.25 1.52 -3.52
N THR A 71 -12.57 1.43 -3.60
CA THR A 71 -13.45 2.61 -3.58
C THR A 71 -13.67 3.09 -2.14
N LEU A 72 -13.29 4.33 -1.84
CA LEU A 72 -13.63 5.03 -0.59
C LEU A 72 -14.81 5.97 -0.73
N GLN A 73 -15.05 6.47 -1.94
CA GLN A 73 -16.11 7.44 -2.20
C GLN A 73 -16.88 7.04 -3.47
N LEU A 74 -18.11 6.56 -3.32
CA LEU A 74 -18.90 6.03 -4.44
C LEU A 74 -19.05 7.01 -5.60
N ASP A 75 -19.30 8.29 -5.30
CA ASP A 75 -19.47 9.37 -6.28
C ASP A 75 -18.19 10.21 -6.46
N GLY A 76 -17.03 9.64 -6.12
CA GLY A 76 -15.74 10.31 -6.20
C GLY A 76 -15.21 10.49 -7.63
N PRO A 77 -14.00 11.05 -7.78
CA PRO A 77 -13.38 11.30 -9.08
C PRO A 77 -13.22 9.99 -9.87
N LEU A 78 -13.20 10.13 -11.20
CA LEU A 78 -12.92 9.03 -12.09
C LEU A 78 -11.47 8.55 -11.89
N CYS A 79 -11.27 7.25 -11.81
CA CYS A 79 -9.96 6.61 -11.76
C CYS A 79 -9.56 6.08 -13.14
N GLU A 80 -8.27 5.98 -13.41
CA GLU A 80 -7.76 5.38 -14.67
C GLU A 80 -8.18 3.91 -14.85
N CYS A 81 -8.48 3.20 -13.76
CA CYS A 81 -9.05 1.84 -13.83
C CYS A 81 -10.49 1.77 -14.36
N GLY A 82 -11.13 2.93 -14.61
CA GLY A 82 -12.53 3.05 -15.04
C GLY A 82 -13.54 3.12 -13.88
N GLY A 83 -13.11 2.88 -12.63
CA GLY A 83 -13.93 3.04 -11.42
C GLY A 83 -14.00 4.49 -10.95
N ARG A 84 -14.78 4.74 -9.87
CA ARG A 84 -14.88 6.05 -9.23
C ARG A 84 -14.50 5.97 -7.76
N GLY A 85 -13.90 7.07 -7.25
CA GLY A 85 -13.58 7.26 -5.84
C GLY A 85 -12.57 6.25 -5.29
N CYS A 86 -11.73 5.71 -6.15
CA CYS A 86 -10.60 4.88 -5.76
C CYS A 86 -9.65 5.66 -4.86
N ILE A 87 -9.02 5.00 -3.91
CA ILE A 87 -8.01 5.59 -3.01
C ILE A 87 -6.95 6.34 -3.83
N GLU A 88 -6.44 5.73 -4.90
CA GLU A 88 -5.46 6.32 -5.81
C GLU A 88 -5.93 7.64 -6.39
N ALA A 89 -7.12 7.65 -7.02
CA ALA A 89 -7.67 8.86 -7.64
C ALA A 89 -7.87 9.99 -6.62
N LEU A 90 -8.29 9.66 -5.41
CA LEU A 90 -8.47 10.63 -4.32
C LEU A 90 -7.11 11.17 -3.83
N CYS A 91 -6.12 10.31 -3.59
CA CYS A 91 -4.77 10.72 -3.17
C CYS A 91 -4.11 11.60 -4.23
N LEU A 92 -4.10 11.17 -5.49
CA LEU A 92 -3.46 11.92 -6.58
C LEU A 92 -4.15 13.28 -6.83
N ALA A 93 -5.49 13.33 -6.71
CA ALA A 93 -6.22 14.59 -6.81
C ALA A 93 -5.91 15.55 -5.66
N ALA A 94 -5.71 15.05 -4.44
CA ALA A 94 -5.29 15.86 -3.30
C ALA A 94 -3.86 16.38 -3.49
N GLU A 95 -2.92 15.53 -3.91
CA GLU A 95 -1.54 15.92 -4.21
C GLU A 95 -1.47 16.98 -5.34
N ALA A 96 -2.26 16.83 -6.39
CA ALA A 96 -2.31 17.81 -7.48
C ALA A 96 -2.78 19.19 -7.03
N ARG A 97 -3.53 19.28 -5.93
CA ARG A 97 -3.93 20.55 -5.30
C ARG A 97 -2.95 21.04 -4.23
N GLY A 98 -1.87 20.30 -3.96
CA GLY A 98 -0.95 20.58 -2.87
C GLY A 98 -1.51 20.25 -1.48
N ASP A 99 -2.63 19.53 -1.40
CA ASP A 99 -3.29 19.14 -0.15
C ASP A 99 -2.77 17.80 0.36
N ARG A 100 -1.55 17.82 0.84
CA ARG A 100 -0.85 16.64 1.35
C ARG A 100 -1.51 16.06 2.60
N ALA A 101 -2.11 16.90 3.42
CA ALA A 101 -2.83 16.46 4.60
C ALA A 101 -4.04 15.59 4.22
N GLU A 102 -4.79 16.00 3.21
CA GLU A 102 -5.90 15.22 2.67
C GLU A 102 -5.41 13.94 2.00
N ALA A 103 -4.33 13.98 1.21
CA ALA A 103 -3.75 12.78 0.61
C ALA A 103 -3.36 11.74 1.67
N ALA A 104 -2.69 12.17 2.74
CA ALA A 104 -2.31 11.31 3.87
C ALA A 104 -3.54 10.75 4.62
N ARG A 105 -4.58 11.56 4.80
CA ARG A 105 -5.84 11.15 5.42
C ARG A 105 -6.55 10.07 4.58
N VAL A 106 -6.64 10.27 3.28
CA VAL A 106 -7.23 9.29 2.34
C VAL A 106 -6.44 7.99 2.33
N LEU A 107 -5.11 8.06 2.24
CA LEU A 107 -4.22 6.90 2.34
C LEU A 107 -4.42 6.16 3.68
N GLY A 108 -4.54 6.92 4.77
CA GLY A 108 -4.81 6.41 6.11
C GLY A 108 -6.15 5.67 6.22
N ALA A 109 -7.20 6.17 5.57
CA ALA A 109 -8.49 5.49 5.55
C ALA A 109 -8.42 4.12 4.87
N GLY A 110 -7.71 4.04 3.74
CA GLY A 110 -7.45 2.76 3.07
C GLY A 110 -6.58 1.83 3.92
N ALA A 111 -5.49 2.36 4.51
CA ALA A 111 -4.61 1.59 5.39
C ALA A 111 -5.37 1.02 6.60
N ALA A 112 -6.23 1.82 7.23
CA ALA A 112 -7.08 1.36 8.33
C ALA A 112 -8.06 0.26 7.92
N ASN A 113 -8.52 0.25 6.65
CA ASN A 113 -9.32 -0.87 6.12
C ASN A 113 -8.50 -2.16 6.02
N LEU A 114 -7.24 -2.09 5.54
CA LEU A 114 -6.35 -3.25 5.51
C LEU A 114 -6.06 -3.79 6.91
N VAL A 115 -5.68 -2.89 7.84
CA VAL A 115 -5.42 -3.26 9.23
C VAL A 115 -6.62 -3.99 9.82
N GLY A 116 -7.83 -3.42 9.68
CA GLY A 116 -9.03 -4.03 10.23
C GLY A 116 -9.51 -5.30 9.52
N LEU A 117 -9.12 -5.52 8.26
CA LEU A 117 -9.51 -6.70 7.48
C LEU A 117 -8.53 -7.86 7.62
N LEU A 118 -7.23 -7.56 7.69
CA LEU A 118 -6.16 -8.56 7.64
C LEU A 118 -5.48 -8.77 8.99
N ASP A 119 -5.81 -7.94 10.00
CA ASP A 119 -5.20 -7.98 11.35
C ASP A 119 -3.66 -7.90 11.30
N ILE A 120 -3.14 -6.97 10.49
CA ILE A 120 -1.71 -6.80 10.29
C ILE A 120 -1.11 -5.86 11.34
N ASP A 121 0.16 -6.13 11.71
CA ASP A 121 0.88 -5.41 12.77
C ASP A 121 1.50 -4.10 12.31
N ARG A 122 1.75 -3.95 11.00
CA ARG A 122 2.54 -2.85 10.47
C ARG A 122 2.06 -2.38 9.09
N VAL A 123 2.13 -1.07 8.88
CA VAL A 123 1.98 -0.43 7.57
C VAL A 123 3.28 0.30 7.26
N VAL A 124 3.95 -0.09 6.17
CA VAL A 124 5.17 0.55 5.68
C VAL A 124 4.79 1.43 4.50
N LEU A 125 5.11 2.72 4.59
CA LEU A 125 4.84 3.68 3.54
C LEU A 125 6.10 3.89 2.68
N GLY A 126 5.92 4.00 1.38
CA GLY A 126 7.01 4.29 0.47
C GLY A 126 6.54 4.92 -0.84
N GLY A 127 7.48 5.10 -1.75
CA GLY A 127 7.24 5.77 -3.02
C GLY A 127 7.66 7.24 -2.99
N ARG A 128 7.87 7.80 -4.18
CA ARG A 128 8.42 9.16 -4.33
C ARG A 128 7.54 10.26 -3.72
N THR A 129 6.24 10.07 -3.70
CA THR A 129 5.30 11.05 -3.13
C THR A 129 5.40 11.06 -1.61
N VAL A 130 5.49 9.90 -0.98
CA VAL A 130 5.75 9.79 0.47
C VAL A 130 7.11 10.37 0.81
N ALA A 131 8.17 10.01 0.06
CA ALA A 131 9.54 10.47 0.30
C ALA A 131 9.70 12.00 0.21
N ALA A 132 8.79 12.71 -0.47
CA ALA A 132 8.79 14.17 -0.52
C ALA A 132 8.40 14.82 0.83
N ASP A 133 7.70 14.11 1.71
CA ASP A 133 7.34 14.57 3.06
C ASP A 133 6.90 13.38 3.94
N GLU A 134 7.85 12.52 4.29
CA GLU A 134 7.61 11.30 5.05
C GLU A 134 6.87 11.55 6.36
N ASP A 135 7.27 12.58 7.08
CA ASP A 135 6.67 12.94 8.36
C ASP A 135 5.17 13.26 8.25
N ALA A 136 4.77 14.00 7.21
CA ALA A 136 3.36 14.33 7.00
C ALA A 136 2.53 13.08 6.70
N TYR A 137 3.05 12.18 5.86
CA TYR A 137 2.38 10.93 5.52
C TYR A 137 2.28 9.98 6.71
N VAL A 138 3.39 9.77 7.43
CA VAL A 138 3.40 8.88 8.62
C VAL A 138 2.43 9.39 9.68
N ARG A 139 2.47 10.71 10.00
CA ARG A 139 1.54 11.29 10.98
C ARG A 139 0.09 11.19 10.52
N GLY A 140 -0.21 11.52 9.28
CA GLY A 140 -1.59 11.53 8.76
C GLY A 140 -2.19 10.14 8.68
N VAL A 141 -1.45 9.15 8.19
CA VAL A 141 -1.88 7.75 8.13
C VAL A 141 -2.07 7.16 9.53
N ARG A 142 -1.10 7.40 10.42
CA ARG A 142 -1.15 6.95 11.81
C ARG A 142 -2.37 7.48 12.53
N ALA A 143 -2.65 8.78 12.42
CA ALA A 143 -3.79 9.40 13.09
C ALA A 143 -5.13 8.72 12.72
N VAL A 144 -5.32 8.36 11.44
CA VAL A 144 -6.55 7.67 11.00
C VAL A 144 -6.63 6.25 11.53
N ILE A 145 -5.50 5.51 11.54
CA ILE A 145 -5.46 4.14 12.08
C ILE A 145 -5.76 4.15 13.58
N GLU A 146 -5.13 5.06 14.35
CA GLU A 146 -5.32 5.20 15.80
C GLU A 146 -6.77 5.62 16.14
N GLU A 147 -7.33 6.59 15.40
CA GLU A 147 -8.73 6.99 15.58
C GLU A 147 -9.69 5.82 15.37
N ARG A 148 -9.44 4.98 14.37
CA ARG A 148 -10.27 3.80 14.11
C ARG A 148 -10.08 2.72 15.17
N ALA A 149 -8.86 2.46 15.60
CA ALA A 149 -8.54 1.51 16.67
C ALA A 149 -9.22 1.90 18.00
N ALA A 150 -9.19 3.20 18.35
CA ALA A 150 -9.85 3.71 19.55
C ALA A 150 -11.36 3.47 19.55
N ARG A 151 -12.00 3.50 18.38
CA ARG A 151 -13.45 3.20 18.25
C ARG A 151 -13.75 1.70 18.34
N GLY A 152 -12.82 0.84 17.90
CA GLY A 152 -12.98 -0.62 17.86
C GLY A 152 -12.49 -1.36 19.10
N GLY A 153 -11.84 -0.67 20.06
CA GLY A 153 -11.27 -1.29 21.27
C GLY A 153 -10.03 -2.17 21.00
N GLY A 154 -9.45 -2.09 19.80
CA GLY A 154 -8.27 -2.86 19.37
C GLY A 154 -6.98 -2.03 19.38
N GLY A 155 -5.83 -2.71 19.25
CA GLY A 155 -4.55 -2.07 18.98
C GLY A 155 -4.47 -1.52 17.55
N GLY A 156 -3.71 -0.44 17.34
CA GLY A 156 -3.41 0.06 16.00
C GLY A 156 -2.11 -0.52 15.47
N ALA A 157 -2.02 -0.70 14.15
CA ALA A 157 -0.77 -1.09 13.50
C ALA A 157 0.27 0.04 13.59
N VAL A 158 1.56 -0.35 13.63
CA VAL A 158 2.67 0.60 13.60
C VAL A 158 2.83 1.14 12.17
N VAL A 159 2.94 2.47 12.01
CA VAL A 159 3.15 3.13 10.71
C VAL A 159 4.59 3.63 10.64
N VAL A 160 5.32 3.24 9.59
CA VAL A 160 6.72 3.59 9.34
C VAL A 160 6.98 3.84 7.85
N THR A 161 8.14 4.38 7.50
CA THR A 161 8.68 4.51 6.13
C THR A 161 9.90 3.64 5.94
#